data_607c6f112492cdfaf1e0f1efcabb71ee
#
_entry.id   607c6f112492cdfaf1e0f1efcabb71ee
#
_cell.length_a   1.000
_cell.length_b   1.000
_cell.length_c   1.000
_cell.angle_alpha   90.00
_cell.angle_beta   90.00
_cell.angle_gamma   90.00
#
_symmetry.space_group_name_H-M   'P 1'
#
loop_
_entity.id
_entity.type
_entity.pdbx_description
1 polymer ?
#
loop_
_entity_poly.entity_id
_entity_poly.type
_entity_poly.pdbx_seq_one_letter_code
_entity_poly.pdbx_strand_id
1 'polypeptide(L)' 'MQKRSREQWQALFVEQVASGLSAQQFCRDKKLCARYFSLRKKQYCDADRFGD' A
#
# COMPACT_ATOMS: atom_id res chain seq x y z
N MET A 1 3.28 14.17 -9.57
CA MET A 1 2.37 13.07 -9.20
C MET A 1 2.99 11.75 -9.65
N GLN A 2 3.08 10.82 -8.74
CA GLN A 2 3.76 9.57 -9.02
C GLN A 2 2.76 8.45 -9.23
N LYS A 3 2.90 7.80 -10.36
CA LYS A 3 2.10 6.62 -10.65
C LYS A 3 2.97 5.40 -10.45
N ARG A 4 2.55 4.56 -9.54
CA ARG A 4 3.25 3.32 -9.28
C ARG A 4 2.51 2.17 -9.95
N SER A 5 3.26 1.25 -10.48
CA SER A 5 2.67 0.06 -11.09
C SER A 5 2.11 -0.84 -9.99
N ARG A 6 1.32 -1.81 -10.40
CA ARG A 6 0.75 -2.76 -9.46
C ARG A 6 1.83 -3.47 -8.66
N GLU A 7 2.89 -3.86 -9.33
CA GLU A 7 4.01 -4.54 -8.68
C GLU A 7 4.65 -3.65 -7.62
N GLN A 8 4.80 -2.37 -7.92
CA GLN A 8 5.38 -1.44 -6.97
C GLN A 8 4.48 -1.28 -5.75
N TRP A 9 3.18 -1.22 -5.98
CA TRP A 9 2.23 -1.11 -4.87
C TRP A 9 2.27 -2.36 -3.99
N GLN A 10 2.33 -3.53 -4.61
CA GLN A 10 2.40 -4.77 -3.85
C GLN A 10 3.68 -4.84 -3.03
N ALA A 11 4.79 -4.42 -3.60
CA ALA A 11 6.05 -4.40 -2.88
C ALA A 11 5.95 -3.49 -1.66
N LEU A 12 5.31 -2.34 -1.82
CA LEU A 12 5.12 -1.42 -0.70
C LEU A 12 4.25 -2.03 0.40
N PHE A 13 3.20 -2.72 0.02
CA PHE A 13 2.32 -3.35 0.99
C PHE A 13 3.05 -4.42 1.79
N VAL A 14 3.83 -5.24 1.09
CA VAL A 14 4.62 -6.29 1.74
C VAL A 14 5.65 -5.65 2.67
N GLU A 15 6.30 -4.61 2.20
CA GLU A 15 7.31 -3.91 3.00
C GLU A 15 6.70 -3.32 4.26
N GLN A 16 5.50 -2.76 4.14
CA GLN A 16 4.81 -2.18 5.28
C GLN A 16 4.52 -3.25 6.34
N VAL A 17 4.03 -4.40 5.91
CA VAL A 17 3.73 -5.49 6.82
C VAL A 17 5.01 -6.03 7.44
N ALA A 18 6.04 -6.20 6.64
CA ALA A 18 7.32 -6.74 7.13
C ALA A 18 7.98 -5.80 8.12
N SER A 19 7.78 -4.50 7.96
CA SER A 19 8.38 -3.52 8.86
C SER A 19 7.69 -3.49 10.22
N GLY A 20 6.47 -4.00 10.30
CA GLY A 20 5.73 -3.97 11.54
C GLY A 20 5.13 -2.61 11.87
N LEU A 21 5.24 -1.67 10.96
CA LEU A 21 4.69 -0.33 11.15
C LEU A 21 3.25 -0.27 10.64
N SER A 22 2.49 0.65 11.22
CA SER A 22 1.17 0.91 10.69
C SER A 22 1.29 1.61 9.35
N ALA A 23 0.19 1.60 8.57
CA ALA A 23 0.21 2.26 7.27
C ALA A 23 0.57 3.73 7.40
N GLN A 24 0.05 4.37 8.45
CA GLN A 24 0.32 5.78 8.67
C GLN A 24 1.79 6.02 8.97
N GLN A 25 2.37 5.22 9.85
CA GLN A 25 3.78 5.34 10.20
C GLN A 25 4.66 5.05 8.99
N PHE A 26 4.34 3.98 8.28
CA PHE A 26 5.10 3.59 7.10
C PHE A 26 5.10 4.70 6.05
N CYS A 27 3.94 5.27 5.79
CA CYS A 27 3.82 6.33 4.79
C CYS A 27 4.57 7.58 5.23
N ARG A 28 4.54 7.87 6.51
CA ARG A 28 5.27 9.03 7.03
C ARG A 28 6.77 8.84 6.82
N ASP A 29 7.25 7.64 7.09
CA ASP A 29 8.66 7.32 6.93
C ASP A 29 9.09 7.40 5.48
N LYS A 30 8.22 6.96 4.58
CA LYS A 30 8.51 6.98 3.14
C LYS A 30 8.06 8.26 2.45
N LYS A 31 7.49 9.18 3.21
CA LYS A 31 6.96 10.43 2.66
C LYS A 31 5.86 10.16 1.64
N LEU A 32 5.02 9.20 1.95
CA LEU A 32 3.88 8.85 1.13
C LEU A 32 2.61 9.40 1.75
N CYS A 33 1.55 9.47 0.94
CA CYS A 33 0.25 9.87 1.44
C CYS A 33 -0.44 8.66 2.06
N ALA A 34 -0.61 8.68 3.38
CA ALA A 34 -1.21 7.56 4.08
C ALA A 34 -2.62 7.28 3.59
N ARG A 35 -3.36 8.35 3.29
CA ARG A 35 -4.73 8.22 2.80
C ARG A 35 -4.76 7.48 1.47
N TYR A 36 -3.91 7.91 0.56
CA TYR A 36 -3.84 7.30 -0.77
C TYR A 36 -3.33 5.87 -0.68
N PHE A 37 -2.34 5.65 0.16
CA PHE A 37 -1.79 4.32 0.38
C PHE A 37 -2.87 3.36 0.90
N SER A 38 -3.63 3.80 1.90
CA SER A 38 -4.71 2.97 2.45
C SER A 38 -5.76 2.68 1.41
N LEU A 39 -6.10 3.68 0.61
CA LEU A 39 -7.10 3.49 -0.45
C LEU A 39 -6.64 2.43 -1.44
N ARG A 40 -5.40 2.52 -1.88
CA ARG A 40 -4.86 1.55 -2.83
C ARG A 40 -4.78 0.17 -2.23
N LYS A 41 -4.36 0.10 -0.98
CA LYS A 41 -4.26 -1.19 -0.30
C LYS A 41 -5.63 -1.86 -0.23
N LYS A 42 -6.64 -1.08 0.11
CA LYS A 42 -7.99 -1.60 0.19
C LYS A 42 -8.49 -2.08 -1.18
N GLN A 43 -8.21 -1.31 -2.22
CA GLN A 43 -8.63 -1.67 -3.55
C GLN A 43 -8.00 -2.99 -4.00
N TYR A 44 -6.73 -3.16 -3.73
CA TYR A 44 -6.04 -4.39 -4.12
C TYR A 44 -6.50 -5.57 -3.30
N CYS A 45 -6.77 -5.36 -2.01
CA CYS A 45 -7.30 -6.41 -1.17
C CYS A 45 -8.69 -6.84 -1.64
N ASP A 46 -9.53 -5.88 -1.99
CA ASP A 46 -10.86 -6.19 -2.48
C ASP A 46 -10.80 -6.92 -3.81
N ALA A 47 -9.91 -6.46 -4.70
CA ALA A 47 -9.74 -7.11 -5.99
C ALA A 47 -9.29 -8.55 -5.81
N ASP A 48 -8.39 -8.77 -4.88
CA ASP A 48 -7.90 -10.11 -4.60
C ASP A 48 -9.01 -10.99 -4.07
N ARG A 49 -9.89 -10.42 -3.26
CA ARG A 49 -10.99 -11.15 -2.68
C ARG A 49 -12.02 -11.54 -3.73
N PHE A 50 -12.27 -10.67 -4.68
CA PHE A 50 -13.24 -10.92 -5.74
C PHE A 50 -12.63 -11.57 -6.95
N GLY A 51 -11.33 -11.63 -7.02
CA GLY A 51 -10.63 -12.02 -8.23
C GLY A 51 -10.58 -13.51 -8.50
N ASP A 52 -11.14 -14.30 -7.67
CA ASP A 52 -11.08 -15.75 -7.87
C ASP A 52 -12.14 -16.27 -8.82
#